data_1144aa3fd4747b2f39861a5239e81abc
#
_entry.id   1144aa3fd4747b2f39861a5239e81abc
#
_cell.length_a   1.000
_cell.length_b   1.000
_cell.length_c   1.000
_cell.angle_alpha   90.00
_cell.angle_beta   90.00
_cell.angle_gamma   90.00
#
_symmetry.space_group_name_H-M   'P 1'
#
loop_
_entity.id
_entity.type
_entity.pdbx_description
1 polymer ?
#
loop_
_entity_poly.entity_id
_entity_poly.type
_entity_poly.pdbx_seq_one_letter_code
_entity_poly.pdbx_strand_id
1 'polypeptide(L)'
;MITLSFSKSILEKLQDNLLIALRLSNIRLYRLASALLWYAEGVGIKEIAKRMGVHIKTIINWLTTFMYKGMKWLTGQHYQGRGRKEKLTKAQQTQLVQLIKDGPEANGFHCGIWNSAMIAEVIWLKFEVRYNVNYLPGLLKKLGLSYQKARFISDRQEEEAYQIARKKWLEETLPAIIKKAKEDGSVVLFGDEVSFAMWGSLARTWAPIGQQPTVKTTGIRKGLKMFGTIELKSGNFQYQQSLAYVLKPKSLKLLKEAKLPTELLALLKTLKNEQYATKQLFLTALNVIADSQLITEYQSVILQHTEVAGRFNGDSYVEFLKQLLAYYKGKIILVEDGAPYHGSNVVKDFKSANVGRLTIERLPAFSPDYNPIEKLWKNTKRDSTHMKYFKTFEDLHDSVITTFKTYLQDASKVLCVMKKMREDFAITA
;
A
#
# COMPACT_ATOMS: atom_id res chain seq x y z
N MET A 1 56.20 -16.14 -37.87
CA MET A 1 54.81 -15.97 -38.31
C MET A 1 53.99 -16.94 -37.46
N ILE A 2 52.94 -16.49 -36.75
CA ILE A 2 52.11 -17.39 -35.92
C ILE A 2 51.15 -18.07 -36.89
N THR A 3 51.26 -19.40 -37.05
CA THR A 3 50.33 -20.19 -37.85
C THR A 3 49.44 -20.97 -36.90
N LEU A 4 48.18 -20.58 -36.79
CA LEU A 4 47.17 -21.27 -36.02
C LEU A 4 46.29 -22.09 -36.96
N SER A 5 46.23 -23.39 -36.75
CA SER A 5 45.23 -24.26 -37.39
C SER A 5 44.09 -24.52 -36.40
N PHE A 6 42.84 -24.35 -36.85
CA PHE A 6 41.67 -24.59 -36.05
C PHE A 6 40.99 -25.89 -36.46
N SER A 7 40.72 -26.77 -35.49
CA SER A 7 39.90 -27.97 -35.76
C SER A 7 38.44 -27.57 -36.00
N LYS A 8 37.70 -28.40 -36.75
CA LYS A 8 36.28 -28.19 -37.03
C LYS A 8 35.45 -27.92 -35.74
N SER A 9 35.73 -28.69 -34.68
CA SER A 9 35.07 -28.52 -33.38
C SER A 9 35.36 -27.18 -32.70
N ILE A 10 36.56 -26.59 -32.92
CA ILE A 10 36.87 -25.25 -32.38
C ILE A 10 36.12 -24.17 -33.17
N LEU A 11 36.00 -24.33 -34.49
CA LEU A 11 35.27 -23.38 -35.33
C LEU A 11 33.78 -23.36 -34.97
N GLU A 12 33.16 -24.52 -34.84
CA GLU A 12 31.78 -24.65 -34.39
C GLU A 12 31.56 -23.93 -33.03
N LYS A 13 32.41 -24.19 -32.03
CA LYS A 13 32.34 -23.51 -30.73
C LYS A 13 32.56 -22.01 -30.82
N LEU A 14 33.40 -21.51 -31.72
CA LEU A 14 33.59 -20.08 -31.93
C LEU A 14 32.33 -19.42 -32.54
N GLN A 15 31.67 -20.12 -33.48
CA GLN A 15 30.39 -19.67 -34.07
C GLN A 15 29.29 -19.62 -33.00
N ASP A 16 29.16 -20.66 -32.15
CA ASP A 16 28.20 -20.67 -31.03
C ASP A 16 28.45 -19.50 -30.08
N ASN A 17 29.71 -19.26 -29.72
CA ASN A 17 30.07 -18.14 -28.85
C ASN A 17 29.79 -16.76 -29.49
N LEU A 18 29.88 -16.65 -30.81
CA LEU A 18 29.47 -15.44 -31.53
C LEU A 18 27.97 -15.20 -31.39
N LEU A 19 27.14 -16.22 -31.55
CA LEU A 19 25.70 -16.15 -31.37
C LEU A 19 25.31 -15.81 -29.90
N ILE A 20 25.99 -16.43 -28.95
CA ILE A 20 25.83 -16.14 -27.52
C ILE A 20 26.21 -14.69 -27.24
N ALA A 21 27.30 -14.20 -27.81
CA ALA A 21 27.74 -12.81 -27.63
C ALA A 21 26.70 -11.79 -28.13
N LEU A 22 26.07 -12.07 -29.27
CA LEU A 22 24.98 -11.23 -29.81
C LEU A 22 23.75 -11.24 -28.88
N ARG A 23 23.31 -12.42 -28.45
CA ARG A 23 22.15 -12.54 -27.53
C ARG A 23 22.38 -11.84 -26.20
N LEU A 24 23.58 -11.88 -25.64
CA LEU A 24 23.93 -11.28 -24.35
C LEU A 24 24.49 -9.86 -24.47
N SER A 25 24.51 -9.27 -25.68
CA SER A 25 25.12 -7.96 -25.95
C SER A 25 26.57 -7.85 -25.43
N ASN A 26 27.30 -8.98 -25.47
CA ASN A 26 28.69 -9.06 -25.01
C ASN A 26 29.66 -8.66 -26.13
N ILE A 27 29.87 -7.35 -26.30
CA ILE A 27 30.75 -6.79 -27.37
C ILE A 27 32.17 -7.38 -27.33
N ARG A 28 32.70 -7.68 -26.13
CA ARG A 28 34.03 -8.23 -26.00
C ARG A 28 34.11 -9.67 -26.59
N LEU A 29 33.20 -10.53 -26.18
CA LEU A 29 33.14 -11.91 -26.69
C LEU A 29 32.93 -11.92 -28.20
N TYR A 30 32.04 -11.06 -28.69
CA TYR A 30 31.78 -10.87 -30.12
C TYR A 30 33.07 -10.53 -30.88
N ARG A 31 33.81 -9.50 -30.43
CA ARG A 31 35.05 -9.05 -31.08
C ARG A 31 36.13 -10.13 -31.09
N LEU A 32 36.28 -10.86 -29.99
CA LEU A 32 37.27 -11.93 -29.88
C LEU A 32 36.91 -13.13 -30.78
N ALA A 33 35.65 -13.58 -30.73
CA ALA A 33 35.20 -14.70 -31.58
C ALA A 33 35.28 -14.35 -33.07
N SER A 34 34.84 -13.15 -33.46
CA SER A 34 34.94 -12.69 -34.86
C SER A 34 36.38 -12.60 -35.37
N ALA A 35 37.29 -12.07 -34.55
CA ALA A 35 38.71 -11.99 -34.95
C ALA A 35 39.36 -13.38 -35.16
N LEU A 36 39.02 -14.35 -34.29
CA LEU A 36 39.48 -15.72 -34.38
C LEU A 36 38.90 -16.46 -35.62
N LEU A 37 37.61 -16.28 -35.89
CA LEU A 37 36.94 -16.84 -37.07
C LEU A 37 37.51 -16.26 -38.36
N TRP A 38 37.66 -14.95 -38.50
CA TRP A 38 38.24 -14.33 -39.70
C TRP A 38 39.70 -14.77 -39.93
N TYR A 39 40.48 -14.96 -38.86
CA TYR A 39 41.82 -15.49 -38.99
C TYR A 39 41.80 -16.96 -39.48
N ALA A 40 40.85 -17.77 -38.99
CA ALA A 40 40.65 -19.14 -39.43
C ALA A 40 40.22 -19.25 -40.92
N GLU A 41 39.46 -18.22 -41.39
CA GLU A 41 39.05 -18.05 -42.79
C GLU A 41 40.20 -17.55 -43.70
N GLY A 42 41.40 -17.32 -43.14
CA GLY A 42 42.57 -16.85 -43.89
C GLY A 42 42.68 -15.34 -44.04
N VAL A 43 41.85 -14.55 -43.34
CA VAL A 43 41.97 -13.09 -43.37
C VAL A 43 43.24 -12.64 -42.68
N GLY A 44 44.03 -11.82 -43.33
CA GLY A 44 45.31 -11.33 -42.81
C GLY A 44 45.16 -10.46 -41.54
N ILE A 45 46.10 -10.57 -40.60
CA ILE A 45 46.07 -9.86 -39.32
C ILE A 45 45.90 -8.34 -39.47
N LYS A 46 46.54 -7.74 -40.50
CA LYS A 46 46.41 -6.31 -40.81
C LYS A 46 44.97 -5.93 -41.14
N GLU A 47 44.33 -6.77 -41.94
CA GLU A 47 42.93 -6.54 -42.35
C GLU A 47 41.95 -6.75 -41.20
N ILE A 48 42.16 -7.78 -40.36
CA ILE A 48 41.36 -8.00 -39.15
C ILE A 48 41.49 -6.78 -38.21
N ALA A 49 42.70 -6.25 -38.02
CA ALA A 49 42.92 -5.07 -37.16
C ALA A 49 42.19 -3.84 -37.72
N LYS A 50 42.18 -3.63 -39.02
CA LYS A 50 41.44 -2.56 -39.71
C LYS A 50 39.94 -2.72 -39.51
N ARG A 51 39.36 -3.89 -39.74
CA ARG A 51 37.93 -4.18 -39.55
C ARG A 51 37.46 -3.99 -38.10
N MET A 52 38.32 -4.34 -37.16
CA MET A 52 38.04 -4.22 -35.73
C MET A 52 38.31 -2.82 -35.15
N GLY A 53 38.95 -1.91 -35.91
CA GLY A 53 39.36 -0.61 -35.42
C GLY A 53 40.36 -0.70 -34.24
N VAL A 54 41.33 -1.65 -34.30
CA VAL A 54 42.34 -1.83 -33.24
C VAL A 54 43.73 -1.90 -33.81
N HIS A 55 44.74 -1.71 -32.97
CA HIS A 55 46.12 -1.87 -33.39
C HIS A 55 46.48 -3.34 -33.70
N ILE A 56 47.33 -3.60 -34.70
CA ILE A 56 47.75 -4.95 -35.13
C ILE A 56 48.25 -5.79 -33.95
N LYS A 57 49.00 -5.19 -33.03
CA LYS A 57 49.52 -5.86 -31.83
C LYS A 57 48.39 -6.41 -30.93
N THR A 58 47.22 -5.78 -30.92
CA THR A 58 46.05 -6.29 -30.20
C THR A 58 45.54 -7.59 -30.76
N ILE A 59 45.43 -7.70 -32.07
CA ILE A 59 45.03 -8.96 -32.74
C ILE A 59 46.05 -10.06 -32.48
N ILE A 60 47.34 -9.74 -32.63
CA ILE A 60 48.44 -10.71 -32.33
C ILE A 60 48.28 -11.21 -30.88
N ASN A 61 48.10 -10.30 -29.91
CA ASN A 61 47.92 -10.69 -28.50
C ASN A 61 46.69 -11.56 -28.29
N TRP A 62 45.58 -11.31 -28.99
CA TRP A 62 44.38 -12.14 -28.87
C TRP A 62 44.61 -13.54 -29.43
N LEU A 63 45.19 -13.65 -30.59
CA LEU A 63 45.54 -14.93 -31.21
C LEU A 63 46.52 -15.73 -30.33
N THR A 64 47.60 -15.09 -29.87
CA THR A 64 48.58 -15.70 -28.97
C THR A 64 47.95 -16.15 -27.64
N THR A 65 47.11 -15.29 -27.04
CA THR A 65 46.47 -15.65 -25.78
C THR A 65 45.47 -16.80 -25.95
N PHE A 66 44.76 -16.83 -27.07
CA PHE A 66 43.85 -17.94 -27.37
C PHE A 66 44.62 -19.26 -27.58
N MET A 67 45.78 -19.21 -28.22
CA MET A 67 46.67 -20.36 -28.39
C MET A 67 47.08 -21.01 -27.05
N TYR A 68 47.46 -20.16 -26.08
CA TYR A 68 47.90 -20.65 -24.77
C TYR A 68 46.79 -21.00 -23.81
N LYS A 69 45.65 -20.32 -23.86
CA LYS A 69 44.55 -20.43 -22.86
C LYS A 69 43.27 -21.08 -23.39
N GLY A 70 43.15 -21.24 -24.70
CA GLY A 70 42.02 -21.88 -25.36
C GLY A 70 40.66 -21.22 -25.10
N MET A 71 39.59 -21.99 -25.26
CA MET A 71 38.18 -21.53 -25.10
C MET A 71 37.87 -21.00 -23.71
N LYS A 72 38.53 -21.51 -22.66
CA LYS A 72 38.34 -21.00 -21.28
C LYS A 72 38.67 -19.52 -21.16
N TRP A 73 39.67 -19.03 -21.91
CA TRP A 73 39.98 -17.62 -21.93
C TRP A 73 38.92 -16.80 -22.68
N LEU A 74 38.37 -17.31 -23.75
CA LEU A 74 37.37 -16.63 -24.56
C LEU A 74 36.11 -16.37 -23.73
N THR A 75 35.59 -17.39 -23.03
CA THR A 75 34.35 -17.38 -22.26
C THR A 75 34.52 -16.95 -20.79
N GLY A 76 35.76 -16.87 -20.32
CA GLY A 76 36.04 -16.57 -18.90
C GLY A 76 35.68 -15.16 -18.47
N GLN A 77 35.33 -15.02 -17.22
CA GLN A 77 35.08 -13.70 -16.58
C GLN A 77 36.40 -13.00 -16.25
N HIS A 78 36.98 -12.27 -17.22
CA HIS A 78 38.28 -11.64 -17.10
C HIS A 78 38.42 -10.51 -16.10
N TYR A 79 37.27 -10.04 -15.57
CA TYR A 79 37.22 -8.96 -14.61
C TYR A 79 36.90 -9.43 -13.19
N GLN A 80 36.71 -10.74 -12.98
CA GLN A 80 36.52 -11.29 -11.65
C GLN A 80 37.75 -11.02 -10.79
N GLY A 81 37.54 -10.39 -9.64
CA GLY A 81 38.61 -10.01 -8.74
C GLY A 81 39.36 -8.71 -9.09
N ARG A 82 39.02 -8.05 -10.21
CA ARG A 82 39.53 -6.71 -10.53
C ARG A 82 38.65 -5.67 -9.88
N GLY A 83 39.21 -4.83 -9.06
CA GLY A 83 38.54 -3.76 -8.35
C GLY A 83 39.16 -3.55 -6.97
N ARG A 84 38.75 -2.46 -6.32
CA ARG A 84 39.17 -2.22 -4.94
C ARG A 84 38.59 -3.31 -4.04
N LYS A 85 39.43 -3.96 -3.26
CA LYS A 85 39.03 -4.95 -2.25
C LYS A 85 38.00 -4.35 -1.31
N GLU A 86 36.98 -5.13 -0.95
CA GLU A 86 36.00 -4.72 0.06
C GLU A 86 36.74 -4.48 1.38
N LYS A 87 36.42 -3.35 2.04
CA LYS A 87 37.06 -2.99 3.30
C LYS A 87 36.55 -3.85 4.48
N LEU A 88 35.30 -4.31 4.41
CA LEU A 88 34.70 -5.20 5.41
C LEU A 88 34.74 -6.64 4.93
N THR A 89 35.14 -7.56 5.82
CA THR A 89 35.02 -8.99 5.60
C THR A 89 33.55 -9.42 5.55
N LYS A 90 33.26 -10.60 5.04
CA LYS A 90 31.87 -11.15 5.01
C LYS A 90 31.27 -11.26 6.41
N ALA A 91 32.04 -11.69 7.39
CA ALA A 91 31.61 -11.75 8.79
C ALA A 91 31.24 -10.35 9.33
N GLN A 92 32.07 -9.33 9.08
CA GLN A 92 31.79 -7.94 9.47
C GLN A 92 30.57 -7.38 8.75
N GLN A 93 30.35 -7.72 7.48
CA GLN A 93 29.14 -7.33 6.74
C GLN A 93 27.88 -7.90 7.38
N THR A 94 27.88 -9.18 7.75
CA THR A 94 26.76 -9.82 8.46
C THR A 94 26.52 -9.16 9.82
N GLN A 95 27.58 -8.90 10.56
CA GLN A 95 27.49 -8.19 11.85
C GLN A 95 26.95 -6.78 11.71
N LEU A 96 27.36 -6.04 10.67
CA LEU A 96 26.83 -4.71 10.37
C LEU A 96 25.31 -4.76 10.09
N VAL A 97 24.84 -5.75 9.33
CA VAL A 97 23.39 -5.91 9.09
C VAL A 97 22.65 -6.14 10.40
N GLN A 98 23.22 -6.91 11.33
CA GLN A 98 22.61 -7.14 12.64
C GLN A 98 22.58 -5.86 13.48
N LEU A 99 23.69 -5.12 13.58
CA LEU A 99 23.76 -3.84 14.28
C LEU A 99 22.72 -2.83 13.78
N ILE A 100 22.47 -2.81 12.46
CA ILE A 100 21.46 -1.94 11.88
C ILE A 100 20.03 -2.40 12.27
N LYS A 101 19.78 -3.72 12.33
CA LYS A 101 18.50 -4.27 12.78
C LYS A 101 18.21 -3.99 14.25
N ASP A 102 19.23 -4.04 15.09
CA ASP A 102 19.13 -3.77 16.53
C ASP A 102 18.75 -2.31 16.82
N GLY A 103 18.92 -1.44 15.85
CA GLY A 103 18.53 -0.02 15.93
C GLY A 103 19.65 0.90 16.44
N PRO A 104 19.48 2.22 16.25
CA PRO A 104 20.48 3.22 16.68
C PRO A 104 20.66 3.26 18.19
N GLU A 105 19.56 3.16 18.96
CA GLU A 105 19.57 3.25 20.43
C GLU A 105 20.41 2.15 21.06
N ALA A 106 20.28 0.90 20.56
CA ALA A 106 21.11 -0.23 20.99
C ALA A 106 22.60 -0.05 20.67
N ASN A 107 22.93 0.89 19.79
CA ASN A 107 24.29 1.23 19.39
C ASN A 107 24.79 2.58 19.98
N GLY A 108 24.09 3.09 21.02
CA GLY A 108 24.52 4.26 21.80
C GLY A 108 24.07 5.61 21.25
N PHE A 109 23.14 5.67 20.30
CA PHE A 109 22.58 6.92 19.77
C PHE A 109 21.23 7.24 20.42
N HIS A 110 20.98 8.51 20.73
CA HIS A 110 19.72 8.96 21.32
C HIS A 110 18.65 9.27 20.25
N CYS A 111 18.47 8.40 19.26
CA CYS A 111 17.42 8.55 18.25
C CYS A 111 17.02 7.19 17.66
N GLY A 112 15.77 7.09 17.19
CA GLY A 112 15.21 5.86 16.61
C GLY A 112 15.44 5.71 15.09
N ILE A 113 16.21 6.59 14.43
CA ILE A 113 16.34 6.61 12.97
C ILE A 113 17.80 6.60 12.55
N TRP A 114 18.19 5.59 11.77
CA TRP A 114 19.50 5.56 11.15
C TRP A 114 19.68 6.62 10.07
N ASN A 115 20.82 7.31 10.10
CA ASN A 115 21.34 8.06 8.96
C ASN A 115 22.73 7.54 8.57
N SER A 116 23.18 7.92 7.37
CA SER A 116 24.46 7.41 6.85
C SER A 116 25.67 7.81 7.68
N ALA A 117 25.64 8.97 8.35
CA ALA A 117 26.74 9.41 9.20
C ALA A 117 26.87 8.53 10.45
N MET A 118 25.76 8.24 11.11
CA MET A 118 25.73 7.34 12.28
C MET A 118 26.20 5.92 11.92
N ILE A 119 25.78 5.41 10.75
CA ILE A 119 26.24 4.09 10.28
C ILE A 119 27.75 4.12 10.01
N ALA A 120 28.29 5.23 9.45
CA ALA A 120 29.73 5.38 9.26
C ALA A 120 30.49 5.34 10.59
N GLU A 121 29.93 5.97 11.62
CA GLU A 121 30.48 5.99 12.97
C GLU A 121 30.47 4.62 13.64
N VAL A 122 29.35 3.90 13.55
CA VAL A 122 29.26 2.50 14.05
C VAL A 122 30.28 1.60 13.35
N ILE A 123 30.44 1.73 12.04
CA ILE A 123 31.44 0.95 11.29
C ILE A 123 32.85 1.29 11.78
N TRP A 124 33.12 2.56 12.03
CA TRP A 124 34.41 2.98 12.58
C TRP A 124 34.65 2.44 13.99
N LEU A 125 33.68 2.59 14.89
CA LEU A 125 33.79 2.13 16.29
C LEU A 125 33.92 0.63 16.42
N LYS A 126 33.23 -0.15 15.55
CA LYS A 126 33.22 -1.63 15.69
C LYS A 126 34.26 -2.34 14.84
N PHE A 127 34.69 -1.76 13.73
CA PHE A 127 35.54 -2.43 12.76
C PHE A 127 36.81 -1.61 12.40
N GLU A 128 36.96 -0.39 12.94
CA GLU A 128 38.06 0.53 12.65
C GLU A 128 38.19 0.87 11.14
N VAL A 129 37.09 0.75 10.38
CA VAL A 129 37.05 0.98 8.95
C VAL A 129 36.32 2.28 8.64
N ARG A 130 37.00 3.20 7.95
CA ARG A 130 36.39 4.48 7.51
C ARG A 130 35.76 4.36 6.14
N TYR A 131 34.49 4.74 6.05
CA TYR A 131 33.74 4.89 4.79
C TYR A 131 33.36 6.35 4.56
N ASN A 132 33.31 6.73 3.28
CA ASN A 132 32.64 7.97 2.90
C ASN A 132 31.12 7.78 3.08
N VAL A 133 30.47 8.74 3.76
CA VAL A 133 29.03 8.71 4.06
C VAL A 133 28.18 8.53 2.79
N ASN A 134 28.57 9.17 1.68
CA ASN A 134 27.88 9.09 0.40
C ASN A 134 27.98 7.70 -0.27
N TYR A 135 28.96 6.88 0.10
CA TYR A 135 29.11 5.51 -0.42
C TYR A 135 28.19 4.52 0.32
N LEU A 136 27.84 4.80 1.56
CA LEU A 136 27.08 3.87 2.42
C LEU A 136 25.73 3.46 1.86
N PRO A 137 24.89 4.33 1.26
CA PRO A 137 23.63 3.88 0.67
C PRO A 137 23.82 2.77 -0.39
N GLY A 138 24.88 2.86 -1.19
CA GLY A 138 25.23 1.83 -2.17
C GLY A 138 25.70 0.52 -1.52
N LEU A 139 26.51 0.60 -0.46
CA LEU A 139 26.93 -0.56 0.33
C LEU A 139 25.76 -1.24 1.00
N LEU A 140 24.89 -0.49 1.68
CA LEU A 140 23.71 -1.02 2.37
C LEU A 140 22.76 -1.75 1.42
N LYS A 141 22.53 -1.21 0.23
CA LYS A 141 21.74 -1.89 -0.82
C LYS A 141 22.38 -3.21 -1.24
N LYS A 142 23.70 -3.29 -1.39
CA LYS A 142 24.41 -4.54 -1.69
C LYS A 142 24.29 -5.57 -0.58
N LEU A 143 24.13 -5.13 0.68
CA LEU A 143 23.90 -5.97 1.85
C LEU A 143 22.40 -6.35 2.04
N GLY A 144 21.53 -6.03 1.08
CA GLY A 144 20.11 -6.36 1.12
C GLY A 144 19.26 -5.41 1.95
N LEU A 145 19.78 -4.26 2.35
CA LEU A 145 19.05 -3.25 3.10
C LEU A 145 18.45 -2.20 2.15
N SER A 146 17.28 -1.68 2.49
CA SER A 146 16.64 -0.58 1.76
C SER A 146 16.16 0.50 2.71
N TYR A 147 16.18 1.76 2.26
CA TYR A 147 15.68 2.88 3.04
C TYR A 147 14.16 2.89 2.98
N GLN A 148 13.51 2.51 4.09
CA GLN A 148 12.06 2.33 4.18
C GLN A 148 11.45 3.25 5.24
N LYS A 149 10.15 3.59 5.06
CA LYS A 149 9.37 4.23 6.11
C LYS A 149 8.92 3.18 7.12
N ALA A 150 9.21 3.40 8.40
CA ALA A 150 8.69 2.56 9.48
C ALA A 150 7.16 2.60 9.53
N ARG A 151 6.55 1.53 10.00
CA ARG A 151 5.12 1.45 10.35
C ARG A 151 4.97 1.19 11.84
N PHE A 152 3.93 1.70 12.43
CA PHE A 152 3.55 1.31 13.78
C PHE A 152 3.04 -0.13 13.77
N ILE A 153 3.48 -0.90 14.73
CA ILE A 153 2.91 -2.21 15.08
C ILE A 153 2.53 -2.15 16.56
N SER A 154 1.46 -2.83 16.95
CA SER A 154 1.10 -2.92 18.36
C SER A 154 2.12 -3.80 19.08
N ASP A 155 2.54 -3.39 20.28
CA ASP A 155 3.36 -4.18 21.20
C ASP A 155 2.70 -5.54 21.54
N ARG A 156 1.37 -5.54 21.58
CA ARG A 156 0.58 -6.76 21.78
C ARG A 156 0.70 -7.80 20.67
N GLN A 157 1.28 -7.47 19.52
CA GLN A 157 1.50 -8.43 18.43
C GLN A 157 2.53 -9.52 18.80
N GLU A 158 3.35 -9.29 19.80
CA GLU A 158 4.33 -10.25 20.31
C GLU A 158 3.75 -11.20 21.37
N GLU A 159 2.55 -10.90 21.90
CA GLU A 159 1.87 -11.77 22.87
C GLU A 159 1.50 -13.12 22.21
N GLU A 160 1.78 -14.23 22.89
CA GLU A 160 1.53 -15.58 22.39
C GLU A 160 0.04 -15.79 22.05
N ALA A 161 -0.87 -15.34 22.91
CA ALA A 161 -2.31 -15.41 22.69
C ALA A 161 -2.74 -14.73 21.39
N TYR A 162 -2.08 -13.63 21.04
CA TYR A 162 -2.33 -12.89 19.82
C TYR A 162 -1.86 -13.66 18.57
N GLN A 163 -0.68 -14.24 18.61
CA GLN A 163 -0.15 -15.07 17.53
C GLN A 163 -1.02 -16.31 17.29
N ILE A 164 -1.50 -16.94 18.36
CA ILE A 164 -2.43 -18.07 18.30
C ILE A 164 -3.74 -17.64 17.62
N ALA A 165 -4.33 -16.50 18.03
CA ALA A 165 -5.57 -16.00 17.44
C ALA A 165 -5.41 -15.69 15.92
N ARG A 166 -4.29 -15.12 15.52
CA ARG A 166 -3.98 -14.84 14.10
C ARG A 166 -3.81 -16.12 13.28
N LYS A 167 -3.10 -17.10 13.84
CA LYS A 167 -2.91 -18.40 13.21
C LYS A 167 -4.24 -19.12 13.03
N LYS A 168 -5.04 -19.19 14.10
CA LYS A 168 -6.39 -19.76 14.06
C LYS A 168 -7.28 -19.10 13.02
N TRP A 169 -7.21 -17.77 12.90
CA TRP A 169 -7.97 -17.05 11.88
C TRP A 169 -7.61 -17.51 10.46
N LEU A 170 -6.32 -17.59 10.14
CA LEU A 170 -5.86 -17.96 8.78
C LEU A 170 -6.06 -19.45 8.47
N GLU A 171 -5.82 -20.32 9.44
CA GLU A 171 -5.82 -21.78 9.21
C GLU A 171 -7.19 -22.43 9.42
N GLU A 172 -8.07 -21.83 10.23
CA GLU A 172 -9.36 -22.41 10.58
C GLU A 172 -10.54 -21.50 10.20
N THR A 173 -10.57 -20.25 10.73
CA THR A 173 -11.77 -19.39 10.65
C THR A 173 -12.05 -18.93 9.24
N LEU A 174 -11.07 -18.32 8.56
CA LEU A 174 -11.26 -17.82 7.19
C LEU A 174 -11.55 -18.96 6.18
N PRO A 175 -10.86 -20.11 6.23
CA PRO A 175 -11.24 -21.27 5.40
C PRO A 175 -12.66 -21.74 5.65
N ALA A 176 -13.11 -21.80 6.93
CA ALA A 176 -14.47 -22.20 7.28
C ALA A 176 -15.53 -21.21 6.75
N ILE A 177 -15.27 -19.90 6.83
CA ILE A 177 -16.12 -18.86 6.23
C ILE A 177 -16.26 -19.07 4.72
N ILE A 178 -15.15 -19.27 4.03
CA ILE A 178 -15.14 -19.47 2.57
C ILE A 178 -15.85 -20.75 2.18
N LYS A 179 -15.63 -21.84 2.92
CA LYS A 179 -16.32 -23.12 2.72
C LYS A 179 -17.83 -22.94 2.88
N LYS A 180 -18.28 -22.39 4.01
CA LYS A 180 -19.70 -22.10 4.29
C LYS A 180 -20.33 -21.25 3.18
N ALA A 181 -19.63 -20.21 2.74
CA ALA A 181 -20.12 -19.34 1.67
C ALA A 181 -20.30 -20.08 0.33
N LYS A 182 -19.41 -21.04 0.02
CA LYS A 182 -19.55 -21.92 -1.17
C LYS A 182 -20.73 -22.88 -1.05
N GLU A 183 -21.00 -23.39 0.15
CA GLU A 183 -22.06 -24.36 0.41
C GLU A 183 -23.45 -23.72 0.42
N ASP A 184 -23.62 -22.56 1.06
CA ASP A 184 -24.94 -21.94 1.26
C ASP A 184 -25.18 -20.69 0.38
N GLY A 185 -24.27 -20.36 -0.51
CA GLY A 185 -24.38 -19.23 -1.44
C GLY A 185 -24.24 -17.86 -0.76
N SER A 186 -23.71 -17.80 0.47
CA SER A 186 -23.49 -16.54 1.17
C SER A 186 -22.43 -15.67 0.48
N VAL A 187 -22.65 -14.35 0.50
CA VAL A 187 -21.69 -13.36 0.00
C VAL A 187 -20.72 -13.02 1.12
N VAL A 188 -19.42 -13.17 0.88
CA VAL A 188 -18.37 -12.77 1.84
C VAL A 188 -17.92 -11.35 1.53
N LEU A 189 -18.09 -10.46 2.51
CA LEU A 189 -17.72 -9.05 2.45
C LEU A 189 -16.62 -8.78 3.48
N PHE A 190 -15.63 -7.95 3.10
CA PHE A 190 -14.69 -7.34 4.02
C PHE A 190 -15.06 -5.88 4.21
N GLY A 191 -15.37 -5.49 5.43
CA GLY A 191 -15.81 -4.15 5.80
C GLY A 191 -14.81 -3.41 6.67
N ASP A 192 -14.83 -2.07 6.58
CA ASP A 192 -14.02 -1.18 7.41
C ASP A 192 -14.48 0.26 7.29
N GLU A 193 -13.95 1.12 8.17
CA GLU A 193 -14.18 2.56 8.18
C GLU A 193 -12.97 3.32 7.65
N VAL A 194 -13.25 4.43 6.98
CA VAL A 194 -12.19 5.32 6.52
C VAL A 194 -12.55 6.78 6.78
N SER A 195 -11.56 7.55 7.18
CA SER A 195 -11.66 9.01 7.29
C SER A 195 -10.69 9.69 6.33
N PHE A 196 -11.21 10.66 5.57
CA PHE A 196 -10.43 11.51 4.67
C PHE A 196 -10.44 12.93 5.22
N ALA A 197 -9.28 13.45 5.59
CA ALA A 197 -9.16 14.78 6.20
C ALA A 197 -9.02 15.89 5.15
N MET A 198 -9.59 17.07 5.41
CA MET A 198 -9.49 18.23 4.50
C MET A 198 -8.06 18.72 4.26
N TRP A 199 -7.15 18.52 5.22
CA TRP A 199 -5.74 18.86 5.01
C TRP A 199 -4.97 17.83 4.15
N GLY A 200 -5.67 16.81 3.64
CA GLY A 200 -5.09 15.77 2.82
C GLY A 200 -4.02 14.96 3.55
N SER A 201 -3.06 14.49 2.80
CA SER A 201 -1.87 13.81 3.34
C SER A 201 -0.64 14.12 2.49
N LEU A 202 0.52 14.20 3.14
CA LEU A 202 1.78 14.44 2.46
C LEU A 202 2.36 13.12 1.95
N ALA A 203 2.90 13.15 0.74
CA ALA A 203 3.60 12.04 0.11
C ALA A 203 4.92 12.52 -0.49
N ARG A 204 5.81 11.58 -0.79
CA ARG A 204 7.04 11.90 -1.53
C ARG A 204 6.69 12.13 -3.00
N THR A 205 7.23 13.21 -3.58
CA THR A 205 7.10 13.52 -5.00
C THR A 205 8.40 14.10 -5.54
N TRP A 206 8.53 14.17 -6.86
CA TRP A 206 9.67 14.80 -7.49
C TRP A 206 9.59 16.33 -7.38
N ALA A 207 10.71 16.96 -7.06
CA ALA A 207 10.86 18.41 -7.03
C ALA A 207 12.32 18.77 -7.38
N PRO A 208 12.59 20.03 -7.80
CA PRO A 208 13.96 20.50 -7.98
C PRO A 208 14.79 20.35 -6.71
N ILE A 209 16.08 20.07 -6.87
CA ILE A 209 17.02 19.96 -5.73
C ILE A 209 17.02 21.28 -4.94
N GLY A 210 16.89 21.15 -3.62
CA GLY A 210 16.84 22.30 -2.71
C GLY A 210 15.48 22.99 -2.60
N GLN A 211 14.44 22.55 -3.34
CA GLN A 211 13.10 23.09 -3.27
C GLN A 211 12.13 22.03 -2.70
N GLN A 212 11.75 22.21 -1.45
CA GLN A 212 10.78 21.29 -0.83
C GLN A 212 9.39 21.53 -1.40
N PRO A 213 8.69 20.46 -1.88
CA PRO A 213 7.30 20.57 -2.31
C PRO A 213 6.41 21.02 -1.16
N THR A 214 5.51 21.96 -1.43
CA THR A 214 4.54 22.47 -0.45
C THR A 214 3.12 22.26 -0.92
N VAL A 215 2.19 22.04 0.02
CA VAL A 215 0.75 21.96 -0.24
C VAL A 215 0.06 22.96 0.67
N LYS A 216 -0.82 23.78 0.09
CA LYS A 216 -1.65 24.71 0.88
C LYS A 216 -2.60 23.93 1.79
N THR A 217 -3.03 24.55 2.88
CA THR A 217 -4.06 24.00 3.77
C THR A 217 -4.97 25.13 4.28
N THR A 218 -6.24 24.80 4.48
CA THR A 218 -7.20 25.73 5.11
C THR A 218 -7.11 25.72 6.64
N GLY A 219 -6.38 24.75 7.24
CA GLY A 219 -6.38 24.55 8.69
C GLY A 219 -7.68 23.99 9.26
N ILE A 220 -8.70 23.76 8.45
CA ILE A 220 -10.01 23.25 8.89
C ILE A 220 -9.89 21.77 9.25
N ARG A 221 -10.20 21.46 10.53
CA ARG A 221 -10.20 20.08 11.05
C ARG A 221 -11.55 19.40 10.81
N LYS A 222 -11.91 19.21 9.53
CA LYS A 222 -13.10 18.48 9.11
C LYS A 222 -12.68 17.28 8.27
N GLY A 223 -13.42 16.19 8.35
CA GLY A 223 -13.12 14.98 7.58
C GLY A 223 -14.37 14.32 7.05
N LEU A 224 -14.25 13.74 5.87
CA LEU A 224 -15.26 12.87 5.28
C LEU A 224 -15.09 11.47 5.89
N LYS A 225 -16.14 10.94 6.49
CA LYS A 225 -16.18 9.61 7.10
C LYS A 225 -17.05 8.68 6.27
N MET A 226 -16.51 7.50 5.94
CA MET A 226 -17.17 6.55 5.07
C MET A 226 -17.08 5.15 5.68
N PHE A 227 -18.17 4.40 5.62
CA PHE A 227 -18.15 2.94 5.68
C PHE A 227 -17.93 2.39 4.30
N GLY A 228 -17.30 1.23 4.19
CA GLY A 228 -17.20 0.52 2.92
C GLY A 228 -17.04 -0.96 3.09
N THR A 229 -17.43 -1.70 2.05
CA THR A 229 -17.22 -3.15 1.95
C THR A 229 -16.75 -3.53 0.55
N ILE A 230 -15.95 -4.59 0.48
CA ILE A 230 -15.55 -5.23 -0.76
C ILE A 230 -15.95 -6.70 -0.74
N GLU A 231 -16.53 -7.16 -1.84
CA GLU A 231 -16.94 -8.56 -2.00
C GLU A 231 -15.76 -9.42 -2.48
N LEU A 232 -15.51 -10.50 -1.77
CA LEU A 232 -14.37 -11.38 -2.02
C LEU A 232 -14.40 -12.04 -3.40
N LYS A 233 -15.58 -12.42 -3.89
CA LYS A 233 -15.75 -13.13 -5.17
C LYS A 233 -15.76 -12.18 -6.36
N SER A 234 -16.67 -11.22 -6.38
CA SER A 234 -16.92 -10.34 -7.52
C SER A 234 -16.07 -9.07 -7.54
N GLY A 235 -15.51 -8.67 -6.38
CA GLY A 235 -14.87 -7.36 -6.22
C GLY A 235 -15.87 -6.21 -6.15
N ASN A 236 -17.16 -6.51 -5.91
CA ASN A 236 -18.17 -5.47 -5.78
C ASN A 236 -17.85 -4.59 -4.56
N PHE A 237 -17.90 -3.27 -4.76
CA PHE A 237 -17.61 -2.29 -3.75
C PHE A 237 -18.89 -1.55 -3.34
N GLN A 238 -19.18 -1.52 -2.05
CA GLN A 238 -20.28 -0.75 -1.49
C GLN A 238 -19.74 0.24 -0.47
N TYR A 239 -20.31 1.44 -0.41
CA TYR A 239 -19.92 2.46 0.55
C TYR A 239 -21.10 3.31 0.98
N GLN A 240 -20.99 3.92 2.16
CA GLN A 240 -21.93 4.89 2.68
C GLN A 240 -21.19 5.97 3.47
N GLN A 241 -21.62 7.23 3.27
CA GLN A 241 -21.13 8.32 4.11
C GLN A 241 -21.75 8.22 5.49
N SER A 242 -20.91 8.20 6.51
CA SER A 242 -21.35 8.23 7.91
C SER A 242 -21.58 9.65 8.34
N LEU A 243 -22.83 9.98 8.67
CA LEU A 243 -23.27 11.31 9.10
C LEU A 243 -23.93 11.24 10.48
N ALA A 244 -23.94 12.39 11.15
CA ALA A 244 -24.78 12.64 12.32
C ALA A 244 -25.39 14.03 12.21
N TYR A 245 -26.70 14.10 12.32
CA TYR A 245 -27.49 15.32 12.42
C TYR A 245 -27.67 15.66 13.92
N VAL A 246 -27.24 16.83 14.34
CA VAL A 246 -27.19 17.20 15.78
C VAL A 246 -27.59 18.63 15.99
N LEU A 247 -28.51 18.88 16.94
CA LEU A 247 -28.80 20.21 17.44
C LEU A 247 -27.82 20.56 18.57
N LYS A 248 -26.81 21.33 18.25
CA LYS A 248 -25.85 21.85 19.24
C LYS A 248 -26.40 23.08 19.98
N PRO A 249 -25.83 23.44 21.14
CA PRO A 249 -26.17 24.70 21.78
C PRO A 249 -26.09 25.92 20.85
N LYS A 250 -25.10 25.97 19.98
CA LYS A 250 -24.94 26.99 18.94
C LYS A 250 -26.10 26.97 17.93
N SER A 251 -26.54 25.79 17.50
CA SER A 251 -27.67 25.60 16.59
C SER A 251 -28.94 26.20 17.21
N LEU A 252 -29.22 25.87 18.47
CA LEU A 252 -30.38 26.39 19.20
C LEU A 252 -30.34 27.93 19.37
N LYS A 253 -29.14 28.51 19.56
CA LYS A 253 -28.98 29.97 19.60
C LYS A 253 -29.32 30.60 18.25
N LEU A 254 -28.79 30.05 17.16
CA LEU A 254 -29.08 30.53 15.79
C LEU A 254 -30.57 30.41 15.44
N LEU A 255 -31.23 29.31 15.84
CA LEU A 255 -32.65 29.10 15.63
C LEU A 255 -33.49 30.13 16.41
N LYS A 256 -33.06 30.56 17.63
CA LYS A 256 -33.67 31.67 18.37
C LYS A 256 -33.49 32.99 17.63
N GLU A 257 -32.30 33.27 17.11
CA GLU A 257 -32.01 34.46 16.30
C GLU A 257 -32.84 34.48 14.99
N ALA A 258 -33.11 33.32 14.41
CA ALA A 258 -34.00 33.14 13.26
C ALA A 258 -35.52 33.26 13.61
N LYS A 259 -35.83 33.65 14.84
CA LYS A 259 -37.21 33.92 15.32
C LYS A 259 -38.17 32.72 15.26
N LEU A 260 -37.69 31.50 15.51
CA LEU A 260 -38.59 30.37 15.70
C LEU A 260 -39.52 30.55 16.88
N PRO A 261 -40.74 29.99 16.85
CA PRO A 261 -41.68 30.05 17.99
C PRO A 261 -41.03 29.54 19.28
N THR A 262 -41.30 30.23 20.41
CA THR A 262 -40.68 29.90 21.70
C THR A 262 -41.03 28.47 22.15
N GLU A 263 -42.26 28.03 21.90
CA GLU A 263 -42.71 26.64 22.15
C GLU A 263 -41.91 25.62 21.37
N LEU A 264 -41.72 25.84 20.06
CA LEU A 264 -40.92 24.96 19.22
C LEU A 264 -39.45 24.92 19.69
N LEU A 265 -38.86 26.06 20.05
CA LEU A 265 -37.51 26.12 20.62
C LEU A 265 -37.39 25.34 21.93
N ALA A 266 -38.43 25.35 22.79
CA ALA A 266 -38.45 24.55 24.01
C ALA A 266 -38.46 23.05 23.71
N LEU A 267 -39.27 22.63 22.75
CA LEU A 267 -39.31 21.23 22.28
C LEU A 267 -37.99 20.80 21.64
N LEU A 268 -37.40 21.63 20.77
CA LEU A 268 -36.10 21.34 20.14
C LEU A 268 -34.94 21.19 21.15
N LYS A 269 -35.04 21.82 22.32
CA LYS A 269 -34.06 21.64 23.41
C LYS A 269 -34.01 20.20 23.95
N THR A 270 -35.11 19.44 23.86
CA THR A 270 -35.15 18.03 24.30
C THR A 270 -34.25 17.15 23.42
N LEU A 271 -34.08 17.53 22.14
CA LEU A 271 -33.21 16.83 21.19
C LEU A 271 -31.76 17.36 21.18
N LYS A 272 -31.44 18.23 22.16
CA LYS A 272 -30.10 18.83 22.25
C LYS A 272 -29.00 17.74 22.40
N ASN A 273 -28.03 17.77 21.52
CA ASN A 273 -26.89 16.84 21.46
C ASN A 273 -27.25 15.38 21.10
N GLU A 274 -28.54 15.07 20.91
CA GLU A 274 -28.95 13.80 20.31
C GLU A 274 -28.40 13.71 18.88
N GLN A 275 -28.09 12.48 18.42
CA GLN A 275 -27.44 12.22 17.15
C GLN A 275 -28.30 11.30 16.28
N TYR A 276 -28.57 11.73 15.08
CA TYR A 276 -29.37 11.00 14.11
C TYR A 276 -28.55 10.69 12.88
N ALA A 277 -28.45 9.41 12.55
CA ALA A 277 -27.58 8.92 11.46
C ALA A 277 -28.05 9.36 10.06
N THR A 278 -29.32 9.66 9.90
CA THR A 278 -29.89 10.13 8.63
C THR A 278 -30.79 11.34 8.84
N LYS A 279 -30.94 12.12 7.75
CA LYS A 279 -31.92 13.23 7.72
C LYS A 279 -33.32 12.73 8.07
N GLN A 280 -33.71 11.56 7.56
CA GLN A 280 -35.05 11.00 7.81
C GLN A 280 -35.26 10.68 9.28
N LEU A 281 -34.31 10.06 9.97
CA LEU A 281 -34.39 9.76 11.39
C LEU A 281 -34.50 11.07 12.23
N PHE A 282 -33.72 12.09 11.83
CA PHE A 282 -33.82 13.40 12.48
C PHE A 282 -35.22 14.03 12.29
N LEU A 283 -35.75 14.02 11.07
CA LEU A 283 -37.09 14.52 10.80
C LEU A 283 -38.19 13.74 11.54
N THR A 284 -38.04 12.41 11.62
CA THR A 284 -38.95 11.56 12.41
C THR A 284 -38.92 11.98 13.88
N ALA A 285 -37.74 12.20 14.46
CA ALA A 285 -37.62 12.69 15.84
C ALA A 285 -38.24 14.07 16.04
N LEU A 286 -38.12 14.98 15.08
CA LEU A 286 -38.82 16.29 15.13
C LEU A 286 -40.32 16.12 15.15
N ASN A 287 -40.90 15.26 14.34
CA ASN A 287 -42.33 15.01 14.26
C ASN A 287 -42.88 14.25 15.49
N VAL A 288 -42.01 13.64 16.31
CA VAL A 288 -42.43 13.03 17.59
C VAL A 288 -42.61 14.12 18.69
N ILE A 289 -41.77 15.17 18.65
CA ILE A 289 -41.78 16.19 19.71
C ILE A 289 -42.74 17.37 19.45
N ALA A 290 -43.10 17.62 18.19
CA ALA A 290 -43.93 18.73 17.80
C ALA A 290 -44.94 18.36 16.72
N ASP A 291 -45.97 19.16 16.54
CA ASP A 291 -46.96 19.00 15.49
C ASP A 291 -46.33 18.98 14.09
N SER A 292 -46.78 18.06 13.24
CA SER A 292 -46.24 17.85 11.90
C SER A 292 -46.36 19.08 11.00
N GLN A 293 -47.43 19.90 11.16
CA GLN A 293 -47.63 21.11 10.38
C GLN A 293 -46.63 22.18 10.79
N LEU A 294 -46.39 22.33 12.09
CA LEU A 294 -45.40 23.27 12.66
C LEU A 294 -43.99 22.88 12.24
N ILE A 295 -43.66 21.58 12.27
CA ILE A 295 -42.36 21.11 11.78
C ILE A 295 -42.19 21.36 10.30
N THR A 296 -43.20 21.13 9.47
CA THR A 296 -43.13 21.35 8.02
C THR A 296 -42.87 22.83 7.71
N GLU A 297 -43.49 23.74 8.41
CA GLU A 297 -43.30 25.20 8.25
C GLU A 297 -41.86 25.62 8.53
N TYR A 298 -41.23 25.12 9.62
CA TYR A 298 -39.90 25.53 10.05
C TYR A 298 -38.78 24.56 9.68
N GLN A 299 -39.08 23.44 8.98
CA GLN A 299 -38.13 22.38 8.64
C GLN A 299 -36.89 22.88 7.94
N SER A 300 -37.04 23.77 6.97
CA SER A 300 -35.88 24.28 6.19
C SER A 300 -34.96 25.10 7.09
N VAL A 301 -35.47 25.91 7.98
CA VAL A 301 -34.70 26.72 8.92
C VAL A 301 -34.03 25.85 9.97
N ILE A 302 -34.73 24.84 10.49
CA ILE A 302 -34.17 23.87 11.46
C ILE A 302 -32.99 23.12 10.79
N LEU A 303 -33.16 22.59 9.59
CA LEU A 303 -32.12 21.87 8.88
C LEU A 303 -30.92 22.76 8.55
N GLN A 304 -31.13 24.01 8.16
CA GLN A 304 -30.05 24.96 7.85
C GLN A 304 -29.16 25.22 9.07
N HIS A 305 -29.71 25.20 10.28
CA HIS A 305 -28.97 25.43 11.51
C HIS A 305 -28.59 24.13 12.25
N THR A 306 -28.95 22.96 11.72
CA THR A 306 -28.53 21.67 12.25
C THR A 306 -27.09 21.40 11.85
N GLU A 307 -26.26 21.02 12.82
CA GLU A 307 -24.90 20.58 12.53
C GLU A 307 -24.94 19.18 11.88
N VAL A 308 -24.33 19.05 10.71
CA VAL A 308 -24.13 17.77 10.05
C VAL A 308 -22.64 17.48 10.01
N ALA A 309 -22.22 16.44 10.71
CA ALA A 309 -20.81 16.06 10.83
C ALA A 309 -20.62 14.57 10.54
N GLY A 310 -19.47 14.23 9.98
CA GLY A 310 -19.08 12.82 9.85
C GLY A 310 -18.82 12.21 11.23
N ARG A 311 -19.50 11.10 11.55
CA ARG A 311 -19.33 10.41 12.83
C ARG A 311 -19.60 8.92 12.70
N PHE A 312 -18.68 8.09 13.20
CA PHE A 312 -18.89 6.66 13.35
C PHE A 312 -19.57 6.38 14.70
N ASN A 313 -20.74 5.78 14.68
CA ASN A 313 -21.47 5.30 15.84
C ASN A 313 -22.38 4.13 15.47
N GLY A 314 -23.04 3.50 16.46
CA GLY A 314 -23.91 2.35 16.24
C GLY A 314 -25.05 2.62 15.26
N ASP A 315 -25.68 3.79 15.35
CA ASP A 315 -26.81 4.16 14.48
C ASP A 315 -26.38 4.30 13.02
N SER A 316 -25.28 5.03 12.76
CA SER A 316 -24.74 5.17 11.39
C SER A 316 -24.26 3.85 10.82
N TYR A 317 -23.74 2.96 11.67
CA TYR A 317 -23.36 1.63 11.25
C TYR A 317 -24.56 0.75 10.92
N VAL A 318 -25.63 0.79 11.71
CA VAL A 318 -26.89 0.08 11.41
C VAL A 318 -27.47 0.54 10.08
N GLU A 319 -27.46 1.83 9.78
CA GLU A 319 -27.92 2.34 8.48
C GLU A 319 -27.07 1.77 7.33
N PHE A 320 -25.75 1.64 7.52
CA PHE A 320 -24.91 0.98 6.54
C PHE A 320 -25.24 -0.52 6.37
N LEU A 321 -25.47 -1.23 7.47
CA LEU A 321 -25.91 -2.64 7.42
C LEU A 321 -27.26 -2.81 6.70
N LYS A 322 -28.20 -1.89 6.91
CA LYS A 322 -29.47 -1.84 6.17
C LYS A 322 -29.24 -1.68 4.67
N GLN A 323 -28.34 -0.78 4.26
CA GLN A 323 -27.97 -0.62 2.85
C GLN A 323 -27.43 -1.92 2.27
N LEU A 324 -26.52 -2.61 2.97
CA LEU A 324 -25.97 -3.89 2.51
C LEU A 324 -27.06 -4.95 2.35
N LEU A 325 -27.96 -5.09 3.33
CA LEU A 325 -29.09 -6.03 3.26
C LEU A 325 -30.13 -5.67 2.18
N ALA A 326 -30.26 -4.40 1.83
CA ALA A 326 -31.09 -3.96 0.72
C ALA A 326 -30.46 -4.29 -0.64
N TYR A 327 -29.15 -4.15 -0.75
CA TYR A 327 -28.40 -4.44 -1.98
C TYR A 327 -28.27 -5.96 -2.23
N TYR A 328 -27.75 -6.70 -1.26
CA TYR A 328 -27.55 -8.15 -1.34
C TYR A 328 -28.83 -8.87 -0.89
N LYS A 329 -29.51 -9.55 -1.80
CA LYS A 329 -30.77 -10.26 -1.48
C LYS A 329 -30.57 -11.57 -0.74
N GLY A 330 -29.38 -12.18 -0.84
CA GLY A 330 -28.99 -13.42 -0.19
C GLY A 330 -28.41 -13.20 1.21
N LYS A 331 -27.78 -14.26 1.73
CA LYS A 331 -27.04 -14.22 3.00
C LYS A 331 -25.72 -13.49 2.86
N ILE A 332 -25.34 -12.75 3.88
CA ILE A 332 -24.09 -12.00 3.96
C ILE A 332 -23.25 -12.53 5.12
N ILE A 333 -21.98 -12.75 4.89
CA ILE A 333 -20.96 -12.92 5.92
C ILE A 333 -20.06 -11.70 5.83
N LEU A 334 -20.19 -10.79 6.80
CA LEU A 334 -19.40 -9.57 6.89
C LEU A 334 -18.22 -9.80 7.83
N VAL A 335 -17.01 -9.65 7.30
CA VAL A 335 -15.76 -9.71 8.06
C VAL A 335 -15.33 -8.27 8.35
N GLU A 336 -15.15 -7.94 9.63
CA GLU A 336 -14.81 -6.58 10.07
C GLU A 336 -13.89 -6.59 11.30
N ASP A 337 -13.35 -5.44 11.66
CA ASP A 337 -12.64 -5.27 12.90
C ASP A 337 -13.57 -5.14 14.11
N GLY A 338 -12.98 -4.95 15.28
CA GLY A 338 -13.70 -4.86 16.56
C GLY A 338 -13.93 -3.45 17.04
N ALA A 339 -14.34 -2.49 16.22
CA ALA A 339 -14.62 -1.13 16.67
C ALA A 339 -15.65 -1.10 17.83
N PRO A 340 -15.46 -0.27 18.87
CA PRO A 340 -16.29 -0.32 20.10
C PRO A 340 -17.78 -0.19 19.85
N TYR A 341 -18.20 0.64 18.90
CA TYR A 341 -19.62 0.85 18.60
C TYR A 341 -20.30 -0.32 17.90
N HIS A 342 -19.55 -1.29 17.30
CA HIS A 342 -20.09 -2.56 16.79
C HIS A 342 -20.70 -3.42 17.90
N GLY A 343 -20.34 -3.16 19.16
CA GLY A 343 -20.90 -3.80 20.35
C GLY A 343 -22.05 -3.04 21.00
N SER A 344 -22.54 -1.92 20.44
CA SER A 344 -23.64 -1.15 20.99
C SER A 344 -24.97 -1.93 20.95
N ASN A 345 -25.92 -1.59 21.82
CA ASN A 345 -27.21 -2.28 21.91
C ASN A 345 -27.98 -2.20 20.59
N VAL A 346 -28.01 -1.03 19.95
CA VAL A 346 -28.67 -0.84 18.64
C VAL A 346 -28.13 -1.82 17.58
N VAL A 347 -26.81 -2.03 17.57
CA VAL A 347 -26.18 -2.98 16.64
C VAL A 347 -26.50 -4.43 17.01
N LYS A 348 -26.49 -4.76 18.31
CA LYS A 348 -26.86 -6.11 18.79
C LYS A 348 -28.30 -6.47 18.44
N ASP A 349 -29.24 -5.55 18.67
CA ASP A 349 -30.66 -5.70 18.37
C ASP A 349 -30.85 -5.90 16.86
N PHE A 350 -30.18 -5.10 16.05
CA PHE A 350 -30.24 -5.21 14.59
C PHE A 350 -29.68 -6.57 14.08
N LYS A 351 -28.55 -7.02 14.64
CA LYS A 351 -27.97 -8.32 14.33
C LYS A 351 -28.92 -9.46 14.67
N SER A 352 -29.51 -9.41 15.87
CA SER A 352 -30.49 -10.42 16.34
C SER A 352 -31.72 -10.49 15.43
N ALA A 353 -32.23 -9.35 14.98
CA ALA A 353 -33.35 -9.29 14.05
C ALA A 353 -33.01 -9.80 12.63
N ASN A 354 -31.73 -9.92 12.27
CA ASN A 354 -31.29 -10.30 10.93
C ASN A 354 -30.40 -11.56 10.90
N VAL A 355 -30.44 -12.39 11.93
CA VAL A 355 -29.60 -13.60 12.09
C VAL A 355 -29.67 -14.56 10.87
N GLY A 356 -30.83 -14.65 10.21
CA GLY A 356 -31.01 -15.52 9.04
C GLY A 356 -30.33 -15.01 7.75
N ARG A 357 -29.93 -13.73 7.72
CA ARG A 357 -29.37 -13.07 6.54
C ARG A 357 -28.00 -12.45 6.75
N LEU A 358 -27.65 -12.07 7.98
CA LEU A 358 -26.40 -11.38 8.31
C LEU A 358 -25.63 -12.13 9.38
N THR A 359 -24.46 -12.61 9.02
CA THR A 359 -23.45 -13.12 9.95
C THR A 359 -22.29 -12.13 9.97
N ILE A 360 -21.82 -11.76 11.15
CA ILE A 360 -20.67 -10.88 11.31
C ILE A 360 -19.55 -11.65 11.99
N GLU A 361 -18.42 -11.73 11.31
CA GLU A 361 -17.20 -12.37 11.76
C GLU A 361 -16.14 -11.31 12.07
N ARG A 362 -15.48 -11.45 13.23
CA ARG A 362 -14.49 -10.47 13.66
C ARG A 362 -13.08 -10.91 13.31
N LEU A 363 -12.32 -10.01 12.73
CA LEU A 363 -10.89 -10.14 12.58
C LEU A 363 -10.21 -10.24 13.97
N PRO A 364 -9.10 -10.97 14.08
CA PRO A 364 -8.26 -10.88 15.28
C PRO A 364 -7.88 -9.43 15.56
N ALA A 365 -7.85 -9.06 16.83
CA ALA A 365 -7.47 -7.69 17.22
C ALA A 365 -6.13 -7.29 16.57
N PHE A 366 -5.93 -6.02 16.29
CA PHE A 366 -4.70 -5.46 15.69
C PHE A 366 -4.19 -6.15 14.42
N SER A 367 -5.09 -6.68 13.58
CA SER A 367 -4.75 -7.40 12.35
C SER A 367 -5.25 -6.71 11.07
N PRO A 368 -4.93 -5.43 10.83
CA PRO A 368 -5.39 -4.70 9.63
C PRO A 368 -4.87 -5.32 8.33
N ASP A 369 -3.73 -6.01 8.37
CA ASP A 369 -3.15 -6.73 7.23
C ASP A 369 -4.01 -7.90 6.74
N TYR A 370 -4.96 -8.38 7.55
CA TYR A 370 -5.93 -9.40 7.17
C TYR A 370 -7.22 -8.83 6.57
N ASN A 371 -7.41 -7.50 6.67
CA ASN A 371 -8.51 -6.83 6.01
C ASN A 371 -8.07 -6.24 4.66
N PRO A 372 -8.44 -6.83 3.53
CA PRO A 372 -7.98 -6.35 2.23
C PRO A 372 -8.50 -4.96 1.85
N ILE A 373 -9.61 -4.50 2.43
CA ILE A 373 -10.16 -3.17 2.18
C ILE A 373 -9.21 -2.05 2.65
N GLU A 374 -8.35 -2.32 3.63
CA GLU A 374 -7.32 -1.37 4.08
C GLU A 374 -6.35 -0.98 2.94
N LYS A 375 -6.05 -1.93 2.04
CA LYS A 375 -5.26 -1.65 0.84
C LYS A 375 -6.03 -0.76 -0.13
N LEU A 376 -7.35 -0.96 -0.24
CA LEU A 376 -8.21 -0.09 -1.05
C LEU A 376 -8.23 1.32 -0.49
N TRP A 377 -8.35 1.49 0.83
CA TRP A 377 -8.27 2.80 1.49
C TRP A 377 -6.95 3.51 1.25
N LYS A 378 -5.84 2.76 1.32
CA LYS A 378 -4.52 3.30 1.00
C LYS A 378 -4.43 3.80 -0.45
N ASN A 379 -4.95 3.03 -1.40
CA ASN A 379 -5.02 3.43 -2.80
C ASN A 379 -5.93 4.66 -2.97
N THR A 380 -7.12 4.65 -2.36
CA THR A 380 -8.04 5.78 -2.38
C THR A 380 -7.38 7.06 -1.84
N LYS A 381 -6.71 6.99 -0.69
CA LYS A 381 -5.99 8.16 -0.12
C LYS A 381 -4.90 8.67 -1.06
N ARG A 382 -4.15 7.77 -1.71
CA ARG A 382 -3.13 8.13 -2.70
C ARG A 382 -3.75 8.89 -3.88
N ASP A 383 -4.86 8.40 -4.41
CA ASP A 383 -5.45 8.90 -5.65
C ASP A 383 -6.36 10.12 -5.42
N SER A 384 -6.99 10.22 -4.24
CA SER A 384 -7.94 11.29 -3.93
C SER A 384 -7.37 12.42 -3.06
N THR A 385 -6.45 12.14 -2.10
CA THR A 385 -6.08 13.14 -1.08
C THR A 385 -4.59 13.45 -0.96
N HIS A 386 -3.69 12.58 -1.46
CA HIS A 386 -2.25 12.85 -1.35
C HIS A 386 -1.85 14.08 -2.16
N MET A 387 -1.11 14.99 -1.52
CA MET A 387 -0.57 16.22 -2.12
C MET A 387 -1.65 17.13 -2.77
N LYS A 388 -2.91 17.02 -2.33
CA LYS A 388 -4.02 17.85 -2.82
C LYS A 388 -4.43 18.89 -1.80
N TYR A 389 -4.79 20.08 -2.29
CA TYR A 389 -5.41 21.16 -1.53
C TYR A 389 -6.92 21.17 -1.76
N PHE A 390 -7.68 21.21 -0.70
CA PHE A 390 -9.14 21.32 -0.74
C PHE A 390 -9.55 22.65 -0.14
N LYS A 391 -10.16 23.51 -0.94
CA LYS A 391 -10.67 24.79 -0.51
C LYS A 391 -11.96 24.63 0.29
N THR A 392 -12.83 23.74 -0.15
CA THR A 392 -14.13 23.43 0.45
C THR A 392 -14.21 21.95 0.86
N PHE A 393 -15.20 21.61 1.67
CA PHE A 393 -15.47 20.22 2.03
C PHE A 393 -16.02 19.43 0.83
N GLU A 394 -16.73 20.10 -0.04
CA GLU A 394 -17.28 19.59 -1.28
C GLU A 394 -16.17 19.15 -2.24
N ASP A 395 -15.08 19.94 -2.35
CA ASP A 395 -13.90 19.56 -3.17
C ASP A 395 -13.28 18.23 -2.68
N LEU A 396 -13.18 18.05 -1.35
CA LEU A 396 -12.73 16.80 -0.76
C LEU A 396 -13.69 15.65 -1.08
N HIS A 397 -15.00 15.88 -0.83
CA HIS A 397 -16.05 14.90 -1.10
C HIS A 397 -15.99 14.43 -2.55
N ASP A 398 -16.01 15.35 -3.50
CA ASP A 398 -16.02 15.05 -4.94
C ASP A 398 -14.76 14.31 -5.39
N SER A 399 -13.60 14.67 -4.85
CA SER A 399 -12.35 13.97 -5.13
C SER A 399 -12.39 12.50 -4.66
N VAL A 400 -12.94 12.23 -3.48
CA VAL A 400 -13.08 10.88 -2.94
C VAL A 400 -14.13 10.09 -3.73
N ILE A 401 -15.32 10.68 -3.96
CA ILE A 401 -16.41 10.02 -4.71
C ILE A 401 -15.99 9.72 -6.16
N THR A 402 -15.23 10.59 -6.79
CA THR A 402 -14.68 10.33 -8.13
C THR A 402 -13.78 9.08 -8.12
N THR A 403 -12.95 8.90 -7.09
CA THR A 403 -12.15 7.70 -6.95
C THR A 403 -13.02 6.46 -6.68
N PHE A 404 -14.04 6.56 -5.84
CA PHE A 404 -14.98 5.46 -5.58
C PHE A 404 -15.75 5.03 -6.84
N LYS A 405 -16.16 5.98 -7.67
CA LYS A 405 -16.80 5.68 -8.97
C LYS A 405 -15.91 4.80 -9.86
N THR A 406 -14.59 4.95 -9.81
CA THR A 406 -13.69 4.08 -10.58
C THR A 406 -13.71 2.63 -10.09
N TYR A 407 -13.95 2.40 -8.80
CA TYR A 407 -14.09 1.05 -8.24
C TYR A 407 -15.45 0.42 -8.56
N LEU A 408 -16.52 1.24 -8.61
CA LEU A 408 -17.85 0.79 -9.03
C LEU A 408 -17.89 0.43 -10.53
N GLN A 409 -17.11 1.12 -11.36
CA GLN A 409 -17.03 0.89 -12.80
C GLN A 409 -16.11 -0.26 -13.19
N ASP A 410 -15.09 -0.54 -12.37
CA ASP A 410 -14.04 -1.49 -12.67
C ASP A 410 -13.69 -2.33 -11.42
N ALA A 411 -14.40 -3.44 -11.27
CA ALA A 411 -14.18 -4.38 -10.17
C ALA A 411 -12.76 -4.98 -10.15
N SER A 412 -12.03 -4.97 -11.28
CA SER A 412 -10.66 -5.51 -11.34
C SER A 412 -9.72 -4.75 -10.41
N LYS A 413 -9.93 -3.45 -10.19
CA LYS A 413 -9.17 -2.61 -9.25
C LYS A 413 -9.36 -3.05 -7.82
N VAL A 414 -10.57 -3.51 -7.48
CA VAL A 414 -10.90 -4.05 -6.15
C VAL A 414 -10.35 -5.47 -6.01
N LEU A 415 -10.52 -6.33 -7.02
CA LEU A 415 -10.00 -7.69 -7.01
C LEU A 415 -8.48 -7.74 -6.89
N CYS A 416 -7.79 -6.76 -7.46
CA CYS A 416 -6.32 -6.64 -7.37
C CYS A 416 -5.82 -6.54 -5.92
N VAL A 417 -6.53 -5.84 -5.01
CA VAL A 417 -6.11 -5.74 -3.59
C VAL A 417 -6.28 -7.05 -2.83
N MET A 418 -7.14 -7.97 -3.33
CA MET A 418 -7.42 -9.30 -2.77
C MET A 418 -6.70 -10.44 -3.51
N LYS A 419 -5.90 -10.14 -4.52
CA LYS A 419 -5.30 -11.14 -5.43
C LYS A 419 -4.69 -12.32 -4.68
N LYS A 420 -3.78 -12.06 -3.73
CA LYS A 420 -3.12 -13.12 -2.96
C LYS A 420 -4.13 -13.98 -2.18
N MET A 421 -5.08 -13.36 -1.48
CA MET A 421 -6.10 -14.10 -0.72
C MET A 421 -6.95 -14.99 -1.63
N ARG A 422 -7.33 -14.49 -2.82
CA ARG A 422 -8.11 -15.26 -3.80
C ARG A 422 -7.31 -16.43 -4.37
N GLU A 423 -6.01 -16.23 -4.62
CA GLU A 423 -5.10 -17.30 -5.08
C GLU A 423 -4.93 -18.36 -4.00
N ASP A 424 -4.67 -17.97 -2.74
CA ASP A 424 -4.46 -18.88 -1.61
C ASP A 424 -5.70 -19.78 -1.35
N PHE A 425 -6.92 -19.31 -1.64
CA PHE A 425 -8.17 -20.04 -1.42
C PHE A 425 -8.87 -20.51 -2.71
N ALA A 426 -8.21 -20.45 -3.85
CA ALA A 426 -8.73 -20.85 -5.16
C ALA A 426 -10.14 -20.25 -5.45
N ILE A 427 -10.29 -18.94 -5.25
CA ILE A 427 -11.54 -18.22 -5.50
C ILE A 427 -11.51 -17.66 -6.92
N THR A 428 -12.28 -18.28 -7.80
CA THR A 428 -12.53 -17.79 -9.17
C THR A 428 -13.65 -16.76 -9.18
N ALA A 429 -13.63 -15.87 -10.16
CA ALA A 429 -14.65 -14.84 -10.35
C ALA A 429 -16.00 -15.46 -10.74
#